data_d7773fd4f4ecb62d880e4258364e8046
#
_entry.id   d7773fd4f4ecb62d880e4258364e8046
#
_cell.length_a   1.000
_cell.length_b   1.000
_cell.length_c   1.000
_cell.angle_alpha   90.00
_cell.angle_beta   90.00
_cell.angle_gamma   90.00
#
_symmetry.space_group_name_H-M   'P 1'
#
loop_
_entity.id
_entity.type
_entity.pdbx_description
1 polymer ?
#
loop_
_entity_poly.entity_id
_entity_poly.type
_entity_poly.pdbx_seq_one_letter_code
_entity_poly.pdbx_strand_id
1 'polypeptide(L)'
;KQKNVGKLDSFFGVSKAGSTIKVEVLAGVATFLAMAYILTVNPNSMLWGGTADVRWSSVFIATALGAVIGTLLMALLAKMPLAQASGMGLNSMVGSILGGAFGFTFSFGNAMLLILISGIIFLLLSVIPAGRDKETKKLITLRELIFTGMPKPVRTAIPVGIGLFIAFIGLQNSHLVQNNDFTLLQFVDFTQAGAWAKGGDARAAVVALFSFVVIAVLSHFKVKGAVVFGILAATLLAWPLGVTNIDYLLGKTDGVTWKFWENFANFFSFDPNNGGIFGAAFTEGFNFPKDSLMTCVMLIITFAMIDMFDTMGTVVGCCANANLSVSYTHLRAHE
;
A
#
# COMPACT_ATOMS: atom_id res chain seq x y z
N LYS A 1 13.33 -0.50 43.55
CA LYS A 1 14.29 -1.27 42.73
C LYS A 1 14.22 -0.71 41.32
N GLN A 2 15.17 0.16 40.92
CA GLN A 2 15.36 0.57 39.56
C GLN A 2 15.68 -0.67 38.72
N LYS A 3 14.72 -1.13 37.89
CA LYS A 3 15.03 -2.11 36.86
C LYS A 3 16.05 -1.46 35.92
N ASN A 4 17.17 -2.14 35.66
CA ASN A 4 18.07 -1.78 34.59
C ASN A 4 17.28 -1.67 33.28
N VAL A 5 16.95 -0.44 32.91
CA VAL A 5 16.22 -0.13 31.67
C VAL A 5 17.20 -0.35 30.53
N GLY A 6 16.96 -1.33 29.68
CA GLY A 6 17.82 -1.61 28.55
C GLY A 6 17.90 -0.38 27.61
N LYS A 7 19.00 -0.22 26.88
CA LYS A 7 19.24 0.92 25.97
C LYS A 7 18.07 1.11 24.98
N LEU A 8 17.46 0.03 24.49
CA LEU A 8 16.30 0.06 23.59
C LEU A 8 15.05 0.62 24.29
N ASP A 9 14.79 0.20 25.53
CA ASP A 9 13.66 0.68 26.30
C ASP A 9 13.80 2.17 26.63
N SER A 10 15.01 2.61 26.95
CA SER A 10 15.30 4.04 27.17
C SER A 10 15.10 4.88 25.91
N PHE A 11 15.46 4.36 24.73
CA PHE A 11 15.33 5.08 23.46
C PHE A 11 13.89 5.21 22.99
N PHE A 12 13.12 4.11 23.03
CA PHE A 12 11.75 4.06 22.55
C PHE A 12 10.69 4.34 23.62
N GLY A 13 11.07 4.35 24.91
CA GLY A 13 10.16 4.62 26.02
C GLY A 13 9.13 3.51 26.25
N VAL A 14 9.43 2.26 25.88
CA VAL A 14 8.50 1.12 25.91
C VAL A 14 7.87 0.91 27.30
N SER A 15 8.69 0.92 28.36
CA SER A 15 8.20 0.78 29.74
C SER A 15 7.36 1.99 30.18
N LYS A 16 7.65 3.21 29.68
CA LYS A 16 6.86 4.41 29.94
C LYS A 16 5.47 4.35 29.30
N ALA A 17 5.38 3.68 28.14
CA ALA A 17 4.13 3.42 27.44
C ALA A 17 3.33 2.24 28.06
N GLY A 18 3.81 1.62 29.14
CA GLY A 18 3.13 0.49 29.79
C GLY A 18 3.28 -0.84 29.06
N SER A 19 4.21 -0.95 28.11
CA SER A 19 4.46 -2.15 27.31
C SER A 19 5.74 -2.87 27.71
N THR A 20 6.04 -3.98 27.04
CA THR A 20 7.29 -4.74 27.18
C THR A 20 7.90 -5.03 25.82
N ILE A 21 9.22 -5.18 25.73
CA ILE A 21 9.91 -5.49 24.48
C ILE A 21 9.33 -6.73 23.79
N LYS A 22 8.95 -7.76 24.55
CA LYS A 22 8.32 -8.96 23.99
C LYS A 22 6.97 -8.66 23.30
N VAL A 23 6.16 -7.84 23.94
CA VAL A 23 4.84 -7.43 23.39
C VAL A 23 5.04 -6.61 22.12
N GLU A 24 6.00 -5.68 22.11
CA GLU A 24 6.31 -4.85 20.95
C GLU A 24 6.82 -5.68 19.76
N VAL A 25 7.71 -6.64 20.01
CA VAL A 25 8.20 -7.54 18.95
C VAL A 25 7.07 -8.40 18.38
N LEU A 26 6.22 -8.98 19.24
CA LEU A 26 5.08 -9.77 18.78
C LEU A 26 4.05 -8.93 18.02
N ALA A 27 3.83 -7.69 18.46
CA ALA A 27 2.96 -6.75 17.75
C ALA A 27 3.55 -6.38 16.38
N GLY A 28 4.87 -6.13 16.31
CA GLY A 28 5.58 -5.88 15.05
C GLY A 28 5.49 -7.05 14.07
N VAL A 29 5.68 -8.28 14.54
CA VAL A 29 5.51 -9.49 13.71
C VAL A 29 4.06 -9.63 13.23
N ALA A 30 3.07 -9.41 14.10
CA ALA A 30 1.67 -9.46 13.70
C ALA A 30 1.32 -8.40 12.65
N THR A 31 1.84 -7.18 12.80
CA THR A 31 1.68 -6.10 11.82
C THR A 31 2.35 -6.45 10.50
N PHE A 32 3.59 -6.94 10.52
CA PHE A 32 4.30 -7.39 9.33
C PHE A 32 3.50 -8.46 8.56
N LEU A 33 3.05 -9.49 9.26
CA LEU A 33 2.26 -10.56 8.66
C LEU A 33 0.93 -10.05 8.07
N ALA A 34 0.27 -9.12 8.76
CA ALA A 34 -0.95 -8.50 8.25
C ALA A 34 -0.73 -7.64 6.99
N MET A 35 0.48 -7.06 6.83
CA MET A 35 0.83 -6.19 5.71
C MET A 35 1.59 -6.91 4.59
N ALA A 36 2.07 -8.13 4.81
CA ALA A 36 2.93 -8.85 3.86
C ALA A 36 2.28 -9.05 2.48
N TYR A 37 0.94 -9.08 2.40
CA TYR A 37 0.22 -9.20 1.13
C TYR A 37 0.54 -8.06 0.15
N ILE A 38 0.91 -6.86 0.64
CA ILE A 38 1.20 -5.71 -0.22
C ILE A 38 2.39 -5.96 -1.16
N LEU A 39 3.31 -6.84 -0.77
CA LEU A 39 4.48 -7.19 -1.57
C LEU A 39 4.09 -7.79 -2.92
N THR A 40 2.99 -8.53 -2.99
CA THR A 40 2.46 -9.13 -4.22
C THR A 40 1.39 -8.25 -4.87
N VAL A 41 0.54 -7.62 -4.08
CA VAL A 41 -0.55 -6.78 -4.60
C VAL A 41 -0.01 -5.51 -5.25
N ASN A 42 1.07 -4.92 -4.72
CA ASN A 42 1.64 -3.70 -5.27
C ASN A 42 2.16 -3.89 -6.72
N PRO A 43 3.05 -4.86 -7.04
CA PRO A 43 3.46 -5.10 -8.41
C PRO A 43 2.28 -5.39 -9.36
N ASN A 44 1.31 -6.18 -8.91
CA ASN A 44 0.12 -6.50 -9.71
C ASN A 44 -0.75 -5.28 -10.00
N SER A 45 -0.81 -4.32 -9.07
CA SER A 45 -1.59 -3.09 -9.23
C SER A 45 -0.86 -2.05 -10.10
N MET A 46 0.48 -2.01 -10.02
CA MET A 46 1.29 -1.04 -10.75
C MET A 46 1.59 -1.47 -12.19
N LEU A 47 1.73 -2.77 -12.43
CA LEU A 47 2.16 -3.28 -13.73
C LEU A 47 0.96 -3.80 -14.50
N TRP A 48 0.71 -3.25 -15.69
CA TRP A 48 -0.41 -3.66 -16.55
C TRP A 48 -0.32 -5.12 -16.99
N GLY A 49 0.90 -5.64 -17.16
CA GLY A 49 1.16 -7.04 -17.49
C GLY A 49 1.06 -8.00 -16.30
N GLY A 50 0.81 -7.52 -15.10
CA GLY A 50 0.79 -8.33 -13.89
C GLY A 50 2.08 -9.14 -13.70
N THR A 51 1.96 -10.41 -13.32
CA THR A 51 3.12 -11.31 -13.08
C THR A 51 3.93 -11.66 -14.33
N ALA A 52 3.40 -11.40 -15.53
CA ALA A 52 4.10 -11.61 -16.79
C ALA A 52 5.06 -10.45 -17.15
N ASP A 53 4.96 -9.31 -16.47
CA ASP A 53 5.88 -8.19 -16.69
C ASP A 53 7.26 -8.51 -16.11
N VAL A 54 8.31 -8.36 -16.92
CA VAL A 54 9.70 -8.63 -16.52
C VAL A 54 10.16 -7.81 -15.31
N ARG A 55 9.51 -6.68 -15.04
CA ARG A 55 9.79 -5.77 -13.90
C ARG A 55 9.12 -6.19 -12.60
N TRP A 56 8.27 -7.22 -12.63
CA TRP A 56 7.49 -7.61 -11.45
C TRP A 56 8.34 -7.89 -10.22
N SER A 57 9.40 -8.67 -10.38
CA SER A 57 10.34 -9.01 -9.30
C SER A 57 11.02 -7.78 -8.72
N SER A 58 11.42 -6.85 -9.59
CA SER A 58 12.09 -5.61 -9.19
C SER A 58 11.15 -4.67 -8.43
N VAL A 59 9.88 -4.55 -8.85
CA VAL A 59 8.86 -3.77 -8.13
C VAL A 59 8.54 -4.41 -6.78
N PHE A 60 8.52 -5.75 -6.70
CA PHE A 60 8.37 -6.47 -5.43
C PHE A 60 9.50 -6.10 -4.44
N ILE A 61 10.76 -6.14 -4.90
CA ILE A 61 11.92 -5.78 -4.07
C ILE A 61 11.88 -4.31 -3.69
N ALA A 62 11.56 -3.40 -4.64
CA ALA A 62 11.40 -1.98 -4.35
C ALA A 62 10.34 -1.72 -3.27
N THR A 63 9.21 -2.44 -3.34
CA THR A 63 8.14 -2.36 -2.34
C THR A 63 8.63 -2.78 -0.96
N ALA A 64 9.37 -3.90 -0.87
CA ALA A 64 9.93 -4.39 0.38
C ALA A 64 10.94 -3.40 0.97
N LEU A 65 11.90 -2.91 0.16
CA LEU A 65 12.90 -1.94 0.61
C LEU A 65 12.26 -0.61 1.02
N GLY A 66 11.29 -0.11 0.24
CA GLY A 66 10.55 1.10 0.56
C GLY A 66 9.80 0.99 1.90
N ALA A 67 9.15 -0.15 2.15
CA ALA A 67 8.46 -0.42 3.41
C ALA A 67 9.44 -0.47 4.59
N VAL A 68 10.59 -1.12 4.43
CA VAL A 68 11.64 -1.19 5.47
C VAL A 68 12.17 0.21 5.78
N ILE A 69 12.59 0.97 4.75
CA ILE A 69 13.15 2.31 4.93
C ILE A 69 12.10 3.25 5.56
N GLY A 70 10.86 3.28 5.03
CA GLY A 70 9.79 4.11 5.54
C GLY A 70 9.45 3.79 7.00
N THR A 71 9.34 2.51 7.35
CA THR A 71 9.06 2.07 8.73
C THR A 71 10.21 2.42 9.68
N LEU A 72 11.47 2.25 9.27
CA LEU A 72 12.64 2.64 10.07
C LEU A 72 12.68 4.16 10.29
N LEU A 73 12.44 4.96 9.26
CA LEU A 73 12.38 6.42 9.39
C LEU A 73 11.26 6.84 10.35
N MET A 74 10.09 6.22 10.25
CA MET A 74 8.97 6.49 11.16
C MET A 74 9.32 6.11 12.61
N ALA A 75 9.95 4.96 12.81
CA ALA A 75 10.33 4.50 14.15
C ALA A 75 11.47 5.33 14.76
N LEU A 76 12.49 5.69 13.99
CA LEU A 76 13.69 6.35 14.49
C LEU A 76 13.54 7.88 14.59
N LEU A 77 12.95 8.51 13.57
CA LEU A 77 12.79 9.96 13.51
C LEU A 77 11.51 10.43 14.21
N ALA A 78 10.37 9.84 13.85
CA ALA A 78 9.09 10.24 14.43
C ALA A 78 8.78 9.56 15.77
N LYS A 79 9.49 8.47 16.11
CA LYS A 79 9.27 7.63 17.32
C LYS A 79 7.83 7.16 17.44
N MET A 80 7.19 6.87 16.31
CA MET A 80 5.81 6.39 16.24
C MET A 80 5.78 4.92 15.84
N PRO A 81 4.93 4.09 16.47
CA PRO A 81 4.82 2.67 16.19
C PRO A 81 3.89 2.42 14.97
N LEU A 82 4.18 3.07 13.85
CA LEU A 82 3.41 2.95 12.62
C LEU A 82 4.26 2.30 11.53
N ALA A 83 3.82 1.14 11.04
CA ALA A 83 4.45 0.52 9.88
C ALA A 83 4.03 1.25 8.60
N GLN A 84 4.97 1.37 7.67
CA GLN A 84 4.76 2.04 6.38
C GLN A 84 4.70 1.02 5.26
N ALA A 85 3.79 1.24 4.32
CA ALA A 85 3.68 0.49 3.07
C ALA A 85 3.24 1.40 1.95
N SER A 86 3.36 0.94 0.70
CA SER A 86 2.91 1.70 -0.47
C SER A 86 1.38 1.87 -0.47
N GLY A 87 0.91 3.07 -0.85
CA GLY A 87 -0.52 3.39 -0.95
C GLY A 87 -1.16 2.74 -2.18
N MET A 88 -2.18 1.91 -1.99
CA MET A 88 -2.82 1.19 -3.10
C MET A 88 -3.50 2.12 -4.11
N GLY A 89 -4.00 3.27 -3.66
CA GLY A 89 -4.62 4.27 -4.54
C GLY A 89 -3.67 4.82 -5.59
N LEU A 90 -2.47 5.21 -5.16
CA LEU A 90 -1.41 5.67 -6.06
C LEU A 90 -0.96 4.55 -7.00
N ASN A 91 -0.79 3.34 -6.48
CA ASN A 91 -0.31 2.20 -7.25
C ASN A 91 -1.29 1.82 -8.37
N SER A 92 -2.59 1.78 -8.08
CA SER A 92 -3.62 1.52 -9.08
C SER A 92 -3.68 2.62 -10.14
N MET A 93 -3.46 3.88 -9.74
CA MET A 93 -3.39 5.00 -10.68
C MET A 93 -2.16 4.88 -11.61
N VAL A 94 -1.02 4.44 -11.10
CA VAL A 94 0.16 4.13 -11.93
C VAL A 94 -0.16 3.04 -12.94
N GLY A 95 -0.80 1.95 -12.51
CA GLY A 95 -1.26 0.90 -13.42
C GLY A 95 -2.17 1.43 -14.52
N SER A 96 -3.11 2.32 -14.18
CA SER A 96 -3.99 2.97 -15.17
C SER A 96 -3.22 3.86 -16.16
N ILE A 97 -2.19 4.58 -15.70
CA ILE A 97 -1.32 5.41 -16.56
C ILE A 97 -0.56 4.53 -17.55
N LEU A 98 0.02 3.44 -17.06
CA LEU A 98 0.76 2.49 -17.90
C LEU A 98 -0.16 1.74 -18.87
N GLY A 99 -1.42 1.51 -18.47
CA GLY A 99 -2.47 0.94 -19.32
C GLY A 99 -3.06 1.90 -20.36
N GLY A 100 -2.60 3.16 -20.42
CA GLY A 100 -3.08 4.14 -21.40
C GLY A 100 -4.45 4.75 -21.11
N ALA A 101 -4.97 4.66 -19.88
CA ALA A 101 -6.30 5.16 -19.50
C ALA A 101 -6.49 6.67 -19.74
N PHE A 102 -5.40 7.44 -19.83
CA PHE A 102 -5.43 8.89 -20.05
C PHE A 102 -5.18 9.31 -21.50
N GLY A 103 -5.34 8.38 -22.45
CA GLY A 103 -5.16 8.65 -23.88
C GLY A 103 -3.72 8.75 -24.36
N PHE A 104 -2.74 8.52 -23.50
CA PHE A 104 -1.32 8.51 -23.81
C PHE A 104 -0.65 7.23 -23.31
N THR A 105 0.31 6.73 -24.06
CA THR A 105 1.13 5.59 -23.63
C THR A 105 2.36 6.12 -22.89
N PHE A 106 2.32 6.08 -21.57
CA PHE A 106 3.45 6.48 -20.74
C PHE A 106 4.37 5.26 -20.49
N SER A 107 5.68 5.50 -20.50
CA SER A 107 6.64 4.49 -20.06
C SER A 107 6.63 4.34 -18.53
N PHE A 108 7.18 3.23 -18.03
CA PHE A 108 7.37 3.04 -16.59
C PHE A 108 8.20 4.17 -15.98
N GLY A 109 9.27 4.60 -16.68
CA GLY A 109 10.11 5.72 -16.25
C GLY A 109 9.34 7.04 -16.15
N ASN A 110 8.44 7.34 -17.13
CA ASN A 110 7.59 8.53 -17.06
C ASN A 110 6.73 8.53 -15.80
N ALA A 111 6.04 7.41 -15.50
CA ALA A 111 5.22 7.30 -14.31
C ALA A 111 6.04 7.48 -13.03
N MET A 112 7.22 6.87 -12.95
CA MET A 112 8.11 7.02 -11.79
C MET A 112 8.62 8.46 -11.63
N LEU A 113 8.90 9.16 -12.72
CA LEU A 113 9.30 10.57 -12.66
C LEU A 113 8.16 11.47 -12.18
N LEU A 114 6.91 11.23 -12.63
CA LEU A 114 5.74 11.98 -12.16
C LEU A 114 5.53 11.79 -10.65
N ILE A 115 5.69 10.56 -10.15
CA ILE A 115 5.61 10.26 -8.70
C ILE A 115 6.74 10.95 -7.94
N LEU A 116 7.96 10.92 -8.47
CA LEU A 116 9.11 11.58 -7.85
C LEU A 116 8.87 13.09 -7.70
N ILE A 117 8.39 13.74 -8.76
CA ILE A 117 8.06 15.17 -8.74
C ILE A 117 6.94 15.44 -7.72
N SER A 118 5.90 14.62 -7.72
CA SER A 118 4.80 14.72 -6.74
C SER A 118 5.31 14.57 -5.30
N GLY A 119 6.20 13.61 -5.04
CA GLY A 119 6.81 13.40 -3.72
C GLY A 119 7.66 14.60 -3.28
N ILE A 120 8.39 15.23 -4.20
CA ILE A 120 9.15 16.46 -3.91
C ILE A 120 8.19 17.61 -3.56
N ILE A 121 7.10 17.76 -4.29
CA ILE A 121 6.06 18.77 -3.99
C ILE A 121 5.47 18.51 -2.60
N PHE A 122 5.14 17.27 -2.29
CA PHE A 122 4.62 16.90 -0.96
C PHE A 122 5.62 17.18 0.17
N LEU A 123 6.91 16.90 -0.07
CA LEU A 123 7.98 17.24 0.88
C LEU A 123 8.04 18.77 1.09
N LEU A 124 8.02 19.56 0.03
CA LEU A 124 8.02 21.01 0.12
C LEU A 124 6.81 21.54 0.89
N LEU A 125 5.60 21.03 0.62
CA LEU A 125 4.40 21.38 1.38
C LEU A 125 4.53 21.03 2.87
N SER A 126 5.30 19.99 3.20
CA SER A 126 5.51 19.55 4.57
C SER A 126 6.58 20.35 5.32
N VAL A 127 7.50 21.01 4.61
CA VAL A 127 8.61 21.77 5.20
C VAL A 127 8.34 23.27 5.21
N ILE A 128 7.63 23.79 4.21
CA ILE A 128 7.36 25.24 4.09
C ILE A 128 6.44 25.69 5.23
N PRO A 129 6.88 26.62 6.09
CA PRO A 129 6.04 27.19 7.13
C PRO A 129 5.00 28.12 6.53
N ALA A 130 3.72 27.89 6.80
CA ALA A 130 2.61 28.72 6.31
C ALA A 130 2.13 29.75 7.36
N GLY A 131 2.52 29.60 8.62
CA GLY A 131 2.11 30.49 9.69
C GLY A 131 2.52 29.99 11.06
N ARG A 132 2.02 30.66 12.09
CA ARG A 132 2.16 30.24 13.49
C ARG A 132 0.77 30.07 14.09
N ASP A 133 0.59 28.98 14.80
CA ASP A 133 -0.61 28.76 15.61
C ASP A 133 -0.71 29.85 16.69
N LYS A 134 -1.87 30.45 16.80
CA LYS A 134 -2.13 31.56 17.76
C LYS A 134 -2.05 31.07 19.22
N GLU A 135 -2.41 29.83 19.50
CA GLU A 135 -2.45 29.29 20.85
C GLU A 135 -1.11 28.65 21.26
N THR A 136 -0.52 27.83 20.38
CA THR A 136 0.69 27.05 20.71
C THR A 136 2.00 27.71 20.27
N LYS A 137 1.94 28.80 19.51
CA LYS A 137 3.10 29.48 18.90
C LYS A 137 3.99 28.58 18.02
N LYS A 138 3.55 27.34 17.71
CA LYS A 138 4.25 26.44 16.84
C LYS A 138 4.10 26.86 15.38
N LEU A 139 5.12 26.57 14.58
CA LEU A 139 5.06 26.76 13.13
C LEU A 139 4.08 25.74 12.55
N ILE A 140 3.11 26.21 11.79
CA ILE A 140 2.17 25.41 11.01
C ILE A 140 2.75 25.29 9.61
N THR A 141 2.86 24.07 9.09
CA THR A 141 3.28 23.84 7.71
C THR A 141 2.14 24.07 6.73
N LEU A 142 2.46 24.30 5.47
CA LEU A 142 1.44 24.52 4.43
C LEU A 142 0.50 23.29 4.32
N ARG A 143 1.04 22.08 4.43
CA ARG A 143 0.28 20.84 4.48
C ARG A 143 -0.73 20.83 5.63
N GLU A 144 -0.29 21.20 6.82
CA GLU A 144 -1.13 21.26 8.02
C GLU A 144 -2.22 22.33 7.88
N LEU A 145 -1.90 23.47 7.28
CA LEU A 145 -2.86 24.53 6.98
C LEU A 145 -3.97 24.05 6.05
N ILE A 146 -3.62 23.35 4.96
CA ILE A 146 -4.59 22.79 4.01
C ILE A 146 -5.50 21.77 4.73
N PHE A 147 -4.91 20.87 5.53
CA PHE A 147 -5.68 19.85 6.24
C PHE A 147 -6.59 20.45 7.32
N THR A 148 -6.09 21.39 8.12
CA THR A 148 -6.88 22.03 9.18
C THR A 148 -7.93 23.00 8.64
N GLY A 149 -7.71 23.56 7.44
CA GLY A 149 -8.69 24.38 6.73
C GLY A 149 -9.92 23.63 6.25
N MET A 150 -9.86 22.30 6.17
CA MET A 150 -11.03 21.49 5.82
C MET A 150 -12.02 21.39 6.98
N PRO A 151 -13.35 21.38 6.69
CA PRO A 151 -14.38 21.15 7.70
C PRO A 151 -14.19 19.80 8.43
N LYS A 152 -14.48 19.76 9.73
CA LYS A 152 -14.36 18.54 10.55
C LYS A 152 -15.02 17.29 9.90
N PRO A 153 -16.27 17.37 9.36
CA PRO A 153 -16.90 16.21 8.71
C PRO A 153 -16.09 15.63 7.56
N VAL A 154 -15.48 16.50 6.74
CA VAL A 154 -14.65 16.06 5.60
C VAL A 154 -13.42 15.31 6.10
N ARG A 155 -12.71 15.86 7.09
CA ARG A 155 -11.52 15.20 7.68
C ARG A 155 -11.85 13.83 8.29
N THR A 156 -13.01 13.68 8.89
CA THR A 156 -13.46 12.41 9.48
C THR A 156 -13.90 11.41 8.40
N ALA A 157 -14.42 11.90 7.26
CA ALA A 157 -14.85 11.07 6.15
C ALA A 157 -13.68 10.48 5.34
N ILE A 158 -12.50 11.16 5.30
CA ILE A 158 -11.34 10.70 4.52
C ILE A 158 -10.92 9.27 4.88
N PRO A 159 -10.66 8.91 6.16
CA PRO A 159 -10.28 7.53 6.52
C PRO A 159 -11.36 6.50 6.15
N VAL A 160 -12.63 6.87 6.24
CA VAL A 160 -13.75 6.00 5.86
C VAL A 160 -13.75 5.78 4.34
N GLY A 161 -13.56 6.84 3.56
CA GLY A 161 -13.45 6.75 2.10
C GLY A 161 -12.28 5.87 1.66
N ILE A 162 -11.11 6.02 2.29
CA ILE A 162 -9.94 5.17 2.02
C ILE A 162 -10.26 3.71 2.33
N GLY A 163 -10.90 3.42 3.47
CA GLY A 163 -11.29 2.06 3.84
C GLY A 163 -12.26 1.43 2.82
N LEU A 164 -13.26 2.18 2.36
CA LEU A 164 -14.20 1.72 1.33
C LEU A 164 -13.51 1.49 -0.01
N PHE A 165 -12.57 2.36 -0.39
CA PHE A 165 -11.78 2.20 -1.61
C PHE A 165 -10.92 0.93 -1.58
N ILE A 166 -10.24 0.65 -0.46
CA ILE A 166 -9.45 -0.58 -0.30
C ILE A 166 -10.36 -1.81 -0.36
N ALA A 167 -11.53 -1.76 0.29
CA ALA A 167 -12.51 -2.84 0.23
C ALA A 167 -12.98 -3.09 -1.20
N PHE A 168 -13.24 -2.03 -1.98
CA PHE A 168 -13.66 -2.13 -3.37
C PHE A 168 -12.58 -2.75 -4.27
N ILE A 169 -11.31 -2.33 -4.11
CA ILE A 169 -10.18 -2.97 -4.81
C ILE A 169 -10.07 -4.45 -4.43
N GLY A 170 -10.30 -4.79 -3.15
CA GLY A 170 -10.32 -6.18 -2.71
C GLY A 170 -11.41 -7.01 -3.41
N LEU A 171 -12.61 -6.45 -3.59
CA LEU A 171 -13.70 -7.09 -4.33
C LEU A 171 -13.38 -7.27 -5.81
N GLN A 172 -12.68 -6.33 -6.44
CA GLN A 172 -12.22 -6.46 -7.82
C GLN A 172 -11.12 -7.51 -7.97
N ASN A 173 -10.09 -7.46 -7.13
CA ASN A 173 -8.97 -8.42 -7.19
C ASN A 173 -9.41 -9.87 -6.85
N SER A 174 -10.50 -10.02 -6.11
CA SER A 174 -11.11 -11.32 -5.81
C SER A 174 -12.04 -11.84 -6.91
N HIS A 175 -12.18 -11.10 -8.01
CA HIS A 175 -13.12 -11.35 -9.11
C HIS A 175 -14.60 -11.38 -8.69
N LEU A 176 -14.94 -10.95 -7.47
CA LEU A 176 -16.33 -10.81 -7.05
C LEU A 176 -17.04 -9.69 -7.79
N VAL A 177 -16.33 -8.58 -8.06
CA VAL A 177 -16.80 -7.46 -8.85
C VAL A 177 -15.95 -7.36 -10.11
N GLN A 178 -16.60 -7.33 -11.26
CA GLN A 178 -15.97 -7.30 -12.58
C GLN A 178 -16.43 -6.08 -13.36
N ASN A 179 -15.67 -5.67 -14.36
CA ASN A 179 -16.07 -4.61 -15.27
C ASN A 179 -17.19 -5.11 -16.19
N ASN A 180 -18.13 -4.22 -16.48
CA ASN A 180 -19.19 -4.45 -17.44
C ASN A 180 -19.36 -3.20 -18.31
N ASP A 181 -19.34 -3.37 -19.63
CA ASP A 181 -19.40 -2.26 -20.58
C ASP A 181 -20.73 -1.49 -20.53
N PHE A 182 -21.81 -2.12 -20.03
CA PHE A 182 -23.13 -1.50 -19.98
C PHE A 182 -23.45 -0.88 -18.61
N THR A 183 -23.05 -1.53 -17.52
CA THR A 183 -23.39 -1.13 -16.14
C THR A 183 -22.20 -0.65 -15.33
N LEU A 184 -21.03 -0.52 -15.95
CA LEU A 184 -19.71 -0.24 -15.35
C LEU A 184 -19.21 -1.39 -14.47
N LEU A 185 -20.06 -1.98 -13.64
CA LEU A 185 -19.71 -3.04 -12.71
C LEU A 185 -20.80 -4.12 -12.71
N GLN A 186 -20.36 -5.36 -12.55
CA GLN A 186 -21.24 -6.52 -12.33
C GLN A 186 -20.65 -7.46 -11.29
N PHE A 187 -21.48 -8.23 -10.64
CA PHE A 187 -21.01 -9.37 -9.85
C PHE A 187 -20.61 -10.53 -10.77
N VAL A 188 -19.69 -11.37 -10.28
CA VAL A 188 -19.31 -12.59 -10.98
C VAL A 188 -20.54 -13.43 -11.29
N ASP A 189 -20.64 -13.88 -12.53
CA ASP A 189 -21.71 -14.77 -12.97
C ASP A 189 -21.33 -16.23 -12.70
N PHE A 190 -21.93 -16.81 -11.66
CA PHE A 190 -21.71 -18.20 -11.27
C PHE A 190 -22.36 -19.20 -12.23
N THR A 191 -23.18 -18.75 -13.17
CA THR A 191 -23.90 -19.63 -14.13
C THR A 191 -23.10 -19.87 -15.40
N GLN A 192 -22.11 -19.04 -15.69
CA GLN A 192 -21.26 -19.20 -16.87
C GLN A 192 -20.44 -20.49 -16.80
N ALA A 193 -20.47 -21.28 -17.84
CA ALA A 193 -19.77 -22.58 -17.91
C ALA A 193 -18.23 -22.43 -17.71
N GLY A 194 -17.61 -21.35 -18.16
CA GLY A 194 -16.19 -21.04 -17.99
C GLY A 194 -15.81 -20.55 -16.60
N ALA A 195 -16.76 -19.99 -15.82
CA ALA A 195 -16.47 -19.40 -14.51
C ALA A 195 -15.97 -20.44 -13.49
N TRP A 196 -16.32 -21.71 -13.67
CA TRP A 196 -15.89 -22.84 -12.83
C TRP A 196 -14.70 -23.61 -13.39
N ALA A 197 -14.10 -23.20 -14.49
CA ALA A 197 -12.87 -23.79 -15.01
C ALA A 197 -11.69 -23.59 -14.03
N LYS A 198 -10.58 -24.30 -14.24
CA LYS A 198 -9.35 -24.07 -13.46
C LYS A 198 -8.88 -22.63 -13.65
N GLY A 199 -8.72 -21.89 -12.53
CA GLY A 199 -8.39 -20.47 -12.56
C GLY A 199 -9.57 -19.55 -12.92
N GLY A 200 -10.81 -20.07 -12.98
CA GLY A 200 -11.99 -19.28 -13.30
C GLY A 200 -12.43 -18.38 -12.14
N ASP A 201 -13.10 -17.28 -12.51
CA ASP A 201 -13.47 -16.19 -11.61
C ASP A 201 -14.40 -16.63 -10.47
N ALA A 202 -15.34 -17.56 -10.73
CA ALA A 202 -16.24 -18.08 -9.71
C ALA A 202 -15.50 -18.84 -8.60
N ARG A 203 -14.46 -19.60 -8.95
CA ARG A 203 -13.63 -20.30 -7.95
C ARG A 203 -12.81 -19.32 -7.13
N ALA A 204 -12.22 -18.29 -7.76
CA ALA A 204 -11.49 -17.25 -7.07
C ALA A 204 -12.40 -16.48 -6.10
N ALA A 205 -13.60 -16.13 -6.53
CA ALA A 205 -14.60 -15.46 -5.72
C ALA A 205 -15.03 -16.29 -4.49
N VAL A 206 -15.23 -17.61 -4.68
CA VAL A 206 -15.58 -18.53 -3.56
C VAL A 206 -14.43 -18.61 -2.54
N VAL A 207 -13.18 -18.72 -2.99
CA VAL A 207 -12.00 -18.73 -2.09
C VAL A 207 -11.91 -17.42 -1.31
N ALA A 208 -12.14 -16.28 -1.97
CA ALA A 208 -12.11 -14.98 -1.33
C ALA A 208 -13.23 -14.83 -0.27
N LEU A 209 -14.45 -15.23 -0.59
CA LEU A 209 -15.56 -15.24 0.38
C LEU A 209 -15.28 -16.14 1.58
N PHE A 210 -14.75 -17.35 1.34
CA PHE A 210 -14.33 -18.24 2.40
C PHE A 210 -13.28 -17.60 3.31
N SER A 211 -12.24 -17.01 2.72
CA SER A 211 -11.20 -16.29 3.46
C SER A 211 -11.79 -15.17 4.33
N PHE A 212 -12.69 -14.38 3.74
CA PHE A 212 -13.37 -13.30 4.46
C PHE A 212 -14.16 -13.81 5.67
N VAL A 213 -14.91 -14.89 5.50
CA VAL A 213 -15.65 -15.52 6.61
C VAL A 213 -14.70 -16.02 7.70
N VAL A 214 -13.61 -16.69 7.33
CA VAL A 214 -12.60 -17.17 8.29
C VAL A 214 -12.00 -16.00 9.07
N ILE A 215 -11.61 -14.93 8.39
CA ILE A 215 -11.07 -13.73 9.03
C ILE A 215 -12.10 -13.11 9.98
N ALA A 216 -13.36 -12.98 9.56
CA ALA A 216 -14.43 -12.42 10.37
C ALA A 216 -14.66 -13.23 11.65
N VAL A 217 -14.73 -14.55 11.53
CA VAL A 217 -14.90 -15.48 12.67
C VAL A 217 -13.71 -15.38 13.63
N LEU A 218 -12.47 -15.46 13.13
CA LEU A 218 -11.26 -15.37 13.96
C LEU A 218 -11.14 -13.99 14.63
N SER A 219 -11.53 -12.93 13.94
CA SER A 219 -11.56 -11.56 14.50
C SER A 219 -12.61 -11.44 15.60
N HIS A 220 -13.77 -12.06 15.44
CA HIS A 220 -14.80 -12.11 16.49
C HIS A 220 -14.27 -12.77 17.78
N PHE A 221 -13.52 -13.86 17.64
CA PHE A 221 -12.84 -14.51 18.77
C PHE A 221 -11.57 -13.79 19.24
N LYS A 222 -11.27 -12.60 18.74
CA LYS A 222 -10.10 -11.79 19.09
C LYS A 222 -8.76 -12.52 18.92
N VAL A 223 -8.68 -13.45 17.96
CA VAL A 223 -7.45 -14.17 17.64
C VAL A 223 -6.44 -13.20 17.04
N LYS A 224 -5.26 -13.09 17.69
CA LYS A 224 -4.16 -12.26 17.17
C LYS A 224 -3.65 -12.86 15.85
N GLY A 225 -3.59 -12.06 14.79
CA GLY A 225 -3.17 -12.52 13.47
C GLY A 225 -4.29 -13.20 12.65
N ALA A 226 -5.58 -12.94 12.94
CA ALA A 226 -6.73 -13.48 12.21
C ALA A 226 -6.59 -13.35 10.69
N VAL A 227 -6.04 -12.24 10.19
CA VAL A 227 -5.80 -11.99 8.77
C VAL A 227 -4.82 -13.01 8.18
N VAL A 228 -3.72 -13.32 8.89
CA VAL A 228 -2.72 -14.30 8.44
C VAL A 228 -3.33 -15.70 8.33
N PHE A 229 -4.10 -16.12 9.36
CA PHE A 229 -4.79 -17.41 9.32
C PHE A 229 -5.82 -17.47 8.21
N GLY A 230 -6.50 -16.36 7.91
CA GLY A 230 -7.42 -16.26 6.78
C GLY A 230 -6.71 -16.41 5.44
N ILE A 231 -5.56 -15.77 5.24
CA ILE A 231 -4.73 -15.91 4.04
C ILE A 231 -4.25 -17.36 3.88
N LEU A 232 -3.74 -17.97 4.96
CA LEU A 232 -3.30 -19.36 4.92
C LEU A 232 -4.46 -20.32 4.60
N ALA A 233 -5.62 -20.14 5.21
CA ALA A 233 -6.81 -20.94 4.93
C ALA A 233 -7.27 -20.78 3.48
N ALA A 234 -7.25 -19.54 2.93
CA ALA A 234 -7.54 -19.28 1.53
C ALA A 234 -6.55 -19.98 0.60
N THR A 235 -5.26 -19.91 0.89
CA THR A 235 -4.22 -20.56 0.08
C THR A 235 -4.39 -22.08 0.06
N LEU A 236 -4.69 -22.70 1.22
CA LEU A 236 -4.96 -24.12 1.35
C LEU A 236 -6.21 -24.54 0.57
N LEU A 237 -7.25 -23.71 0.54
CA LEU A 237 -8.48 -23.97 -0.23
C LEU A 237 -8.30 -23.70 -1.73
N ALA A 238 -7.51 -22.69 -2.10
CA ALA A 238 -7.24 -22.32 -3.48
C ALA A 238 -6.56 -23.44 -4.29
N TRP A 239 -5.73 -24.22 -3.62
CA TRP A 239 -5.01 -25.35 -4.24
C TRP A 239 -5.95 -26.42 -4.82
N PRO A 240 -6.80 -27.12 -4.04
CA PRO A 240 -7.70 -28.16 -4.57
C PRO A 240 -8.72 -27.58 -5.54
N LEU A 241 -9.09 -26.31 -5.41
CA LEU A 241 -9.98 -25.64 -6.34
C LEU A 241 -9.29 -25.21 -7.66
N GLY A 242 -7.96 -25.40 -7.77
CA GLY A 242 -7.21 -25.05 -8.98
C GLY A 242 -7.15 -23.55 -9.28
N VAL A 243 -7.37 -22.70 -8.27
CA VAL A 243 -7.19 -21.24 -8.35
C VAL A 243 -5.71 -20.89 -8.30
N THR A 244 -4.94 -21.62 -7.47
CA THR A 244 -3.49 -21.49 -7.36
C THR A 244 -2.81 -22.69 -7.98
N ASN A 245 -1.82 -22.48 -8.83
CA ASN A 245 -1.03 -23.54 -9.40
C ASN A 245 0.16 -23.86 -8.46
N ILE A 246 0.16 -25.06 -7.89
CA ILE A 246 1.22 -25.50 -6.98
C ILE A 246 2.54 -25.80 -7.71
N ASP A 247 2.49 -25.98 -9.03
CA ASP A 247 3.69 -26.23 -9.83
C ASP A 247 4.68 -25.09 -9.74
N TYR A 248 4.20 -23.85 -9.47
CA TYR A 248 5.04 -22.72 -9.13
C TYR A 248 5.84 -22.94 -7.84
N LEU A 249 5.19 -23.43 -6.78
CA LEU A 249 5.85 -23.74 -5.52
C LEU A 249 6.84 -24.90 -5.62
N LEU A 250 6.59 -25.85 -6.53
CA LEU A 250 7.44 -27.01 -6.76
C LEU A 250 8.58 -26.73 -7.75
N GLY A 251 8.68 -25.49 -8.27
CA GLY A 251 9.73 -25.09 -9.22
C GLY A 251 9.64 -25.82 -10.57
N LYS A 252 8.45 -26.30 -10.94
CA LYS A 252 8.23 -27.02 -12.20
C LYS A 252 7.88 -26.11 -13.36
N THR A 253 7.58 -24.84 -13.09
CA THR A 253 7.28 -23.81 -14.09
C THR A 253 8.36 -22.75 -14.10
N ASP A 254 8.73 -22.28 -15.29
CA ASP A 254 9.66 -21.17 -15.46
C ASP A 254 9.14 -19.92 -14.72
N GLY A 255 10.01 -19.28 -13.95
CA GLY A 255 9.71 -18.03 -13.26
C GLY A 255 9.77 -18.07 -11.71
N VAL A 256 9.66 -19.23 -11.07
CA VAL A 256 9.88 -19.35 -9.62
C VAL A 256 11.23 -19.99 -9.37
N THR A 257 12.22 -19.18 -9.02
CA THR A 257 13.54 -19.66 -8.63
C THR A 257 13.75 -19.42 -7.13
N TRP A 258 14.32 -20.40 -6.44
CA TRP A 258 14.78 -20.25 -5.07
C TRP A 258 15.99 -19.32 -4.96
N LYS A 259 16.55 -18.90 -6.10
CA LYS A 259 17.68 -17.99 -6.20
C LYS A 259 17.21 -16.53 -6.13
N PHE A 260 16.62 -16.14 -5.01
CA PHE A 260 16.10 -14.78 -4.81
C PHE A 260 17.16 -13.69 -4.98
N TRP A 261 18.44 -14.01 -4.87
CA TRP A 261 19.55 -13.08 -5.12
C TRP A 261 19.66 -12.63 -6.57
N GLU A 262 19.22 -13.45 -7.54
CA GLU A 262 19.19 -13.06 -8.96
C GLU A 262 18.20 -11.89 -9.17
N ASN A 263 17.09 -11.89 -8.43
CA ASN A 263 16.12 -10.81 -8.46
C ASN A 263 16.70 -9.50 -7.91
N PHE A 264 17.60 -9.56 -6.90
CA PHE A 264 18.31 -8.38 -6.43
C PHE A 264 19.28 -7.82 -7.47
N ALA A 265 19.96 -8.66 -8.21
CA ALA A 265 20.84 -8.24 -9.30
C ALA A 265 20.03 -7.52 -10.39
N ASN A 266 18.88 -8.06 -10.75
CA ASN A 266 17.98 -7.45 -11.73
C ASN A 266 17.42 -6.10 -11.23
N PHE A 267 17.07 -5.99 -9.96
CA PHE A 267 16.59 -4.74 -9.36
C PHE A 267 17.60 -3.59 -9.51
N PHE A 268 18.88 -3.85 -9.29
CA PHE A 268 19.95 -2.84 -9.43
C PHE A 268 20.42 -2.65 -10.88
N SER A 269 19.87 -3.40 -11.84
CA SER A 269 20.16 -3.21 -13.26
C SER A 269 19.53 -1.91 -13.77
N PHE A 270 20.25 -1.21 -14.66
CA PHE A 270 19.72 -0.07 -15.40
C PHE A 270 19.08 -0.47 -16.73
N ASP A 271 19.07 -1.77 -17.06
CA ASP A 271 18.51 -2.28 -18.30
C ASP A 271 17.01 -2.63 -18.13
N PRO A 272 16.10 -1.87 -18.76
CA PRO A 272 14.67 -2.11 -18.67
C PRO A 272 14.24 -3.47 -19.26
N ASN A 273 14.99 -3.98 -20.25
CA ASN A 273 14.64 -5.24 -20.91
C ASN A 273 14.86 -6.46 -20.02
N ASN A 274 15.77 -6.34 -19.04
CA ASN A 274 16.05 -7.36 -18.02
C ASN A 274 15.27 -7.12 -16.71
N GLY A 275 14.23 -6.28 -16.75
CA GLY A 275 13.43 -5.97 -15.57
C GLY A 275 14.07 -5.00 -14.59
N GLY A 276 15.16 -4.33 -14.97
CA GLY A 276 15.80 -3.29 -14.16
C GLY A 276 14.88 -2.07 -14.00
N ILE A 277 14.72 -1.60 -12.77
CA ILE A 277 13.94 -0.40 -12.47
C ILE A 277 14.77 0.69 -11.79
N PHE A 278 15.99 0.36 -11.40
CA PHE A 278 16.85 1.29 -10.69
C PHE A 278 17.19 2.47 -11.60
N GLY A 279 16.79 3.66 -11.17
CA GLY A 279 16.99 4.87 -11.97
C GLY A 279 16.08 5.03 -13.19
N ALA A 280 15.05 4.18 -13.40
CA ALA A 280 14.13 4.27 -14.53
C ALA A 280 13.52 5.68 -14.70
N ALA A 281 13.25 6.39 -13.62
CA ALA A 281 12.80 7.77 -13.64
C ALA A 281 13.78 8.72 -14.34
N PHE A 282 15.07 8.42 -14.28
CA PHE A 282 16.13 9.27 -14.87
C PHE A 282 16.58 8.81 -16.26
N THR A 283 16.46 7.52 -16.56
CA THR A 283 16.86 6.96 -17.85
C THR A 283 15.79 7.12 -18.92
N GLU A 284 14.54 6.81 -18.58
CA GLU A 284 13.38 6.83 -19.49
C GLU A 284 12.38 7.94 -19.16
N GLY A 285 12.44 8.49 -17.95
CA GLY A 285 11.41 9.36 -17.39
C GLY A 285 11.19 10.66 -18.13
N PHE A 286 12.20 11.19 -18.81
CA PHE A 286 12.13 12.47 -19.52
C PHE A 286 11.55 12.39 -20.93
N ASN A 287 11.35 11.19 -21.48
CA ASN A 287 10.79 10.98 -22.81
C ASN A 287 9.25 10.93 -22.76
N PHE A 288 8.61 12.05 -22.53
CA PHE A 288 7.16 12.14 -22.50
C PHE A 288 6.54 12.08 -23.90
N PRO A 289 5.33 11.51 -24.04
CA PRO A 289 4.56 11.59 -25.29
C PRO A 289 4.34 13.04 -25.71
N LYS A 290 4.32 13.30 -27.01
CA LYS A 290 4.01 14.63 -27.53
C LYS A 290 2.62 15.07 -27.05
N ASP A 291 2.48 16.37 -26.77
CA ASP A 291 1.22 17.00 -26.32
C ASP A 291 0.65 16.50 -24.99
N SER A 292 1.42 15.70 -24.20
CA SER A 292 1.01 15.21 -22.89
C SER A 292 1.27 16.16 -21.71
N LEU A 293 1.82 17.33 -21.94
CA LEU A 293 2.26 18.25 -20.88
C LEU A 293 1.14 18.60 -19.90
N MET A 294 -0.06 18.91 -20.42
CA MET A 294 -1.21 19.23 -19.56
C MET A 294 -1.64 18.04 -18.72
N THR A 295 -1.65 16.86 -19.31
CA THR A 295 -1.94 15.59 -18.59
C THR A 295 -0.90 15.34 -17.52
N CYS A 296 0.39 15.53 -17.78
CA CYS A 296 1.46 15.38 -16.80
C CYS A 296 1.27 16.32 -15.60
N VAL A 297 0.97 17.60 -15.84
CA VAL A 297 0.72 18.58 -14.77
C VAL A 297 -0.47 18.16 -13.92
N MET A 298 -1.58 17.75 -14.56
CA MET A 298 -2.76 17.27 -13.85
C MET A 298 -2.48 16.01 -13.03
N LEU A 299 -1.70 15.07 -13.57
CA LEU A 299 -1.30 13.85 -12.86
C LEU A 299 -0.42 14.16 -11.64
N ILE A 300 0.55 15.07 -11.76
CA ILE A 300 1.41 15.48 -10.64
C ILE A 300 0.56 16.08 -9.50
N ILE A 301 -0.37 16.98 -9.84
CA ILE A 301 -1.26 17.59 -8.85
C ILE A 301 -2.14 16.50 -8.20
N THR A 302 -2.69 15.60 -9.00
CA THR A 302 -3.54 14.52 -8.51
C THR A 302 -2.77 13.59 -7.59
N PHE A 303 -1.56 13.18 -7.96
CA PHE A 303 -0.71 12.37 -7.09
C PHE A 303 -0.39 13.08 -5.76
N ALA A 304 0.00 14.36 -5.81
CA ALA A 304 0.29 15.11 -4.60
C ALA A 304 -0.93 15.25 -3.68
N MET A 305 -2.13 15.42 -4.25
CA MET A 305 -3.38 15.48 -3.48
C MET A 305 -3.74 14.13 -2.86
N ILE A 306 -3.66 13.04 -3.64
CA ILE A 306 -3.94 11.70 -3.13
C ILE A 306 -2.96 11.35 -2.00
N ASP A 307 -1.65 11.57 -2.20
CA ASP A 307 -0.63 11.28 -1.20
C ASP A 307 -0.85 12.05 0.10
N MET A 308 -1.20 13.34 -0.02
CA MET A 308 -1.51 14.18 1.13
C MET A 308 -2.72 13.65 1.92
N PHE A 309 -3.83 13.34 1.25
CA PHE A 309 -5.04 12.90 1.92
C PHE A 309 -4.92 11.47 2.44
N ASP A 310 -4.28 10.58 1.70
CA ASP A 310 -4.05 9.19 2.12
C ASP A 310 -3.16 9.14 3.36
N THR A 311 -2.02 9.83 3.34
CA THR A 311 -1.10 9.89 4.48
C THR A 311 -1.76 10.50 5.72
N MET A 312 -2.44 11.64 5.57
CA MET A 312 -3.09 12.31 6.71
C MET A 312 -4.27 11.50 7.24
N GLY A 313 -5.09 10.94 6.35
CA GLY A 313 -6.25 10.13 6.71
C GLY A 313 -5.86 8.85 7.43
N THR A 314 -4.86 8.13 6.92
CA THR A 314 -4.35 6.89 7.54
C THR A 314 -3.70 7.15 8.90
N VAL A 315 -2.85 8.18 9.00
CA VAL A 315 -2.21 8.53 10.29
C VAL A 315 -3.26 8.90 11.33
N VAL A 316 -4.24 9.76 10.98
CA VAL A 316 -5.31 10.15 11.89
C VAL A 316 -6.15 8.94 12.29
N GLY A 317 -6.55 8.09 11.35
CA GLY A 317 -7.34 6.89 11.61
C GLY A 317 -6.61 5.88 12.50
N CYS A 318 -5.35 5.58 12.20
CA CYS A 318 -4.54 4.65 12.99
C CYS A 318 -4.28 5.17 14.41
N CYS A 319 -3.95 6.45 14.55
CA CYS A 319 -3.68 7.05 15.85
C CYS A 319 -4.93 7.14 16.71
N ALA A 320 -6.08 7.46 16.12
CA ALA A 320 -7.36 7.45 16.82
C ALA A 320 -7.70 6.06 17.38
N ASN A 321 -7.55 5.02 16.57
CA ASN A 321 -7.78 3.64 17.00
C ASN A 321 -6.79 3.15 18.07
N ALA A 322 -5.54 3.64 18.01
CA ALA A 322 -4.50 3.28 18.98
C ALA A 322 -4.51 4.14 20.25
N ASN A 323 -5.43 5.10 20.38
CA ASN A 323 -5.45 6.12 21.45
C ASN A 323 -4.11 6.87 21.57
N LEU A 324 -3.40 7.05 20.47
CA LEU A 324 -2.15 7.82 20.43
C LEU A 324 -2.47 9.29 20.20
N SER A 325 -2.01 10.16 21.09
CA SER A 325 -2.07 11.60 20.85
C SER A 325 -1.03 11.99 19.82
N VAL A 326 -1.47 12.33 18.62
CA VAL A 326 -0.57 12.88 17.60
C VAL A 326 -0.30 14.34 17.98
N SER A 327 0.91 14.64 18.40
CA SER A 327 1.30 16.02 18.79
C SER A 327 1.22 17.04 17.63
N TYR A 328 0.95 16.60 16.42
CA TYR A 328 0.83 17.42 15.22
C TYR A 328 -0.60 17.80 14.85
N THR A 329 -1.56 17.10 15.37
CA THR A 329 -2.95 17.49 15.26
C THR A 329 -3.44 17.83 16.66
N HIS A 330 -3.79 19.09 16.90
CA HIS A 330 -4.65 19.49 18.01
C HIS A 330 -6.06 18.90 17.84
N LEU A 331 -6.14 17.71 17.31
CA LEU A 331 -7.29 16.83 17.39
C LEU A 331 -7.21 16.16 18.76
N ARG A 332 -7.42 16.92 19.82
CA ARG A 332 -8.09 16.37 20.98
C ARG A 332 -9.40 15.82 20.43
N ALA A 333 -9.45 14.49 20.30
CA ALA A 333 -10.70 13.77 20.29
C ALA A 333 -11.29 13.90 21.70
N HIS A 334 -11.67 15.11 22.06
CA HIS A 334 -12.48 15.41 23.22
C HIS A 334 -13.59 16.34 22.75
N GLU A 335 -14.77 15.80 22.83
CA GLU A 335 -16.10 16.34 22.63
C GLU A 335 -16.73 16.01 21.30
#